data_013503b8bb3953523c07f7f1e23c6867
#
_entry.id   013503b8bb3953523c07f7f1e23c6867
#
_cell.length_a   1.000
_cell.length_b   1.000
_cell.length_c   1.000
_cell.angle_alpha   90.00
_cell.angle_beta   90.00
_cell.angle_gamma   90.00
#
_symmetry.space_group_name_H-M   'P 1'
#
loop_
_entity.id
_entity.type
_entity.pdbx_description
1 polymer ?
#
loop_
_entity_poly.entity_id
_entity_poly.type
_entity_poly.pdbx_seq_one_letter_code
_entity_poly.pdbx_strand_id
1 'polypeptide(L)'
;MENHKQNKGKNEQNDKKEELYKQFHPAFCDAMTQIFEHDTCKYEYEREYNLNSMPNRIDFLVIKKRKNAVSEKGIGKIFRKYNIFEYKSPGQSLGVREYHTAMAYANLYAGYMKKVQFEELTVSFVREGKPGKLLAYFREHDFTITMPENGIYYVKRHGHIDMQVIVTRELGDEYIWLKALSNRLKKEDAIKLTAEAEKEQEPLGKMRIKTILDLVSELNQHKTWMKEMNTMGIRDLFKEEFEEKDQQIAEQDQQIAEQKEQIQNLNRQLRNKDEQLQSQNEQLQSQNEQLQSEKEEVNRLRKEIEELKKQIGKIAVI
;
A
#
# COMPACT_ATOMS: atom_id res chain seq x y z
N MET A 1 -0.90 20.65 -24.84
CA MET A 1 -1.73 20.34 -23.64
C MET A 1 -2.16 18.87 -23.52
N GLU A 2 -2.22 18.09 -24.60
CA GLU A 2 -2.60 16.66 -24.55
C GLU A 2 -1.55 15.74 -23.94
N ASN A 3 -0.26 15.99 -24.13
CA ASN A 3 0.82 15.14 -23.57
C ASN A 3 0.93 15.20 -22.03
N HIS A 4 0.44 16.29 -21.38
CA HIS A 4 0.47 16.40 -19.91
C HIS A 4 -0.67 15.62 -19.23
N LYS A 5 -1.83 15.47 -19.91
CA LYS A 5 -2.96 14.68 -19.40
C LYS A 5 -2.72 13.18 -19.51
N GLN A 6 -2.05 12.72 -20.57
CA GLN A 6 -1.71 11.30 -20.74
C GLN A 6 -0.65 10.80 -19.76
N ASN A 7 0.33 11.65 -19.37
CA ASN A 7 1.33 11.28 -18.36
C ASN A 7 0.74 11.26 -16.93
N LYS A 8 -0.21 12.14 -16.61
CA LYS A 8 -0.86 12.15 -15.29
C LYS A 8 -1.72 10.91 -15.08
N GLY A 9 -2.50 10.49 -16.08
CA GLY A 9 -3.31 9.28 -16.00
C GLY A 9 -2.50 7.98 -15.93
N LYS A 10 -1.30 7.92 -16.53
CA LYS A 10 -0.40 6.77 -16.42
C LYS A 10 0.25 6.67 -15.03
N ASN A 11 0.59 7.80 -14.42
CA ASN A 11 1.14 7.80 -13.06
C ASN A 11 0.08 7.39 -12.03
N GLU A 12 -1.14 7.93 -12.10
CA GLU A 12 -2.23 7.53 -11.20
C GLU A 12 -2.61 6.05 -11.32
N GLN A 13 -2.54 5.46 -12.51
CA GLN A 13 -2.76 4.03 -12.70
C GLN A 13 -1.61 3.16 -12.17
N ASN A 14 -0.37 3.65 -12.24
CA ASN A 14 0.77 2.96 -11.67
C ASN A 14 0.75 3.02 -10.14
N ASP A 15 0.43 4.17 -9.57
CA ASP A 15 0.34 4.37 -8.12
C ASP A 15 -0.76 3.46 -7.51
N LYS A 16 -1.94 3.39 -8.14
CA LYS A 16 -3.02 2.47 -7.73
C LYS A 16 -2.63 1.00 -7.81
N LYS A 17 -1.88 0.61 -8.86
CA LYS A 17 -1.35 -0.75 -8.96
C LYS A 17 -0.35 -1.07 -7.86
N GLU A 18 0.52 -0.13 -7.53
CA GLU A 18 1.53 -0.31 -6.50
C GLU A 18 0.89 -0.39 -5.11
N GLU A 19 -0.16 0.39 -4.87
CA GLU A 19 -0.95 0.35 -3.64
C GLU A 19 -1.71 -0.96 -3.49
N LEU A 20 -2.32 -1.46 -4.56
CA LEU A 20 -2.95 -2.77 -4.60
C LEU A 20 -1.95 -3.91 -4.32
N TYR A 21 -0.75 -3.85 -4.89
CA TYR A 21 0.28 -4.85 -4.62
C TYR A 21 0.71 -4.90 -3.15
N LYS A 22 0.69 -3.77 -2.45
CA LYS A 22 1.01 -3.72 -1.00
C LYS A 22 -0.02 -4.45 -0.14
N GLN A 23 -1.26 -4.60 -0.60
CA GLN A 23 -2.34 -5.28 0.13
C GLN A 23 -2.25 -6.82 0.02
N PHE A 24 -1.63 -7.34 -1.05
CA PHE A 24 -1.56 -8.79 -1.26
C PHE A 24 -0.77 -9.53 -0.18
N HIS A 25 0.33 -8.96 0.28
CA HIS A 25 1.16 -9.65 1.28
C HIS A 25 0.47 -9.80 2.64
N PRO A 26 -0.14 -8.76 3.22
CA PRO A 26 -0.95 -8.90 4.43
C PRO A 26 -2.09 -9.93 4.25
N ALA A 27 -2.86 -9.83 3.16
CA ALA A 27 -3.94 -10.75 2.88
C ALA A 27 -3.47 -12.20 2.72
N PHE A 28 -2.31 -12.41 2.09
CA PHE A 28 -1.69 -13.73 2.01
C PHE A 28 -1.30 -14.27 3.40
N CYS A 29 -0.67 -13.46 4.23
CA CYS A 29 -0.33 -13.85 5.60
C CYS A 29 -1.58 -14.20 6.41
N ASP A 30 -2.65 -13.44 6.26
CA ASP A 30 -3.93 -13.69 6.92
C ASP A 30 -4.59 -14.95 6.38
N ALA A 31 -4.58 -15.19 5.07
CA ALA A 31 -5.08 -16.41 4.46
C ALA A 31 -4.33 -17.66 4.94
N MET A 32 -2.99 -17.59 5.03
CA MET A 32 -2.17 -18.69 5.58
C MET A 32 -2.47 -18.94 7.06
N THR A 33 -2.66 -17.86 7.84
CA THR A 33 -3.03 -18.00 9.25
C THR A 33 -4.41 -18.67 9.39
N GLN A 34 -5.38 -18.27 8.56
CA GLN A 34 -6.73 -18.81 8.57
C GLN A 34 -6.77 -20.30 8.18
N ILE A 35 -5.94 -20.73 7.23
CA ILE A 35 -5.84 -22.15 6.84
C ILE A 35 -5.39 -23.03 8.00
N PHE A 36 -4.51 -22.51 8.84
CA PHE A 36 -3.96 -23.27 9.99
C PHE A 36 -4.51 -22.81 11.35
N GLU A 37 -5.63 -22.07 11.37
CA GLU A 37 -6.18 -21.47 12.59
C GLU A 37 -6.46 -22.49 13.70
N HIS A 38 -7.02 -23.64 13.36
CA HIS A 38 -7.25 -24.72 14.31
C HIS A 38 -5.96 -25.40 14.80
N ASP A 39 -4.83 -25.08 14.19
CA ASP A 39 -3.50 -25.58 14.49
C ASP A 39 -2.60 -24.55 15.18
N THR A 40 -3.16 -23.48 15.78
CA THR A 40 -2.40 -22.38 16.41
C THR A 40 -1.41 -22.85 17.48
N CYS A 41 -1.71 -23.95 18.16
CA CYS A 41 -0.77 -24.57 19.10
C CYS A 41 0.42 -25.25 18.41
N LYS A 42 0.37 -25.47 17.09
CA LYS A 42 1.39 -26.17 16.30
C LYS A 42 2.36 -25.22 15.59
N TYR A 43 1.95 -23.97 15.33
CA TYR A 43 2.70 -23.04 14.50
C TYR A 43 2.88 -21.66 15.15
N GLU A 44 3.97 -21.00 14.81
CA GLU A 44 4.25 -19.61 15.11
C GLU A 44 4.51 -18.88 13.76
N TYR A 45 4.00 -17.65 13.63
CA TYR A 45 4.07 -16.88 12.38
C TYR A 45 4.94 -15.66 12.56
N GLU A 46 5.94 -15.49 11.68
CA GLU A 46 6.73 -14.26 11.58
C GLU A 46 6.43 -13.61 10.24
N ARG A 47 5.73 -12.47 10.28
CA ARG A 47 5.41 -11.67 9.11
C ARG A 47 6.54 -10.70 8.84
N GLU A 48 6.87 -10.46 7.55
CA GLU A 48 7.87 -9.47 7.14
C GLU A 48 9.20 -9.62 7.89
N TYR A 49 9.76 -10.84 7.90
CA TYR A 49 11.05 -11.07 8.54
C TYR A 49 12.13 -10.20 7.89
N ASN A 50 12.62 -9.20 8.65
CA ASN A 50 13.61 -8.25 8.16
C ASN A 50 15.01 -8.86 8.29
N LEU A 51 15.60 -9.31 7.18
CA LEU A 51 16.93 -9.90 7.14
C LEU A 51 18.07 -8.87 7.22
N ASN A 52 17.85 -7.70 7.79
CA ASN A 52 18.84 -6.64 8.01
C ASN A 52 18.87 -5.50 6.99
N SER A 53 19.12 -4.32 7.50
CA SER A 53 19.61 -3.02 6.97
C SER A 53 19.90 -2.82 5.46
N MET A 54 19.51 -3.72 4.59
CA MET A 54 19.51 -3.56 3.13
C MET A 54 18.10 -3.12 2.66
N PRO A 55 17.98 -2.26 1.65
CA PRO A 55 16.74 -1.62 1.25
C PRO A 55 15.73 -2.55 0.54
N ASN A 56 15.95 -3.83 0.50
CA ASN A 56 15.02 -4.80 -0.08
C ASN A 56 14.16 -5.40 1.02
N ARG A 57 12.97 -4.84 1.22
CA ARG A 57 11.87 -5.52 1.92
C ARG A 57 11.61 -6.83 1.21
N ILE A 58 11.81 -7.91 1.93
CA ILE A 58 11.54 -9.24 1.44
C ILE A 58 10.20 -9.63 2.06
N ASP A 59 9.20 -9.77 1.20
CA ASP A 59 7.86 -10.17 1.59
C ASP A 59 7.84 -11.67 1.88
N PHE A 60 8.39 -12.06 3.04
CA PHE A 60 8.37 -13.45 3.50
C PHE A 60 7.46 -13.65 4.69
N LEU A 61 6.73 -14.73 4.63
CA LEU A 61 6.12 -15.35 5.78
C LEU A 61 6.99 -16.53 6.23
N VAL A 62 7.40 -16.55 7.49
CA VAL A 62 8.05 -17.71 8.09
C VAL A 62 7.08 -18.35 9.08
N ILE A 63 6.75 -19.62 8.82
CA ILE A 63 5.94 -20.44 9.73
C ILE A 63 6.87 -21.37 10.48
N LYS A 64 6.97 -21.19 11.79
CA LYS A 64 7.74 -22.09 12.67
C LYS A 64 6.84 -23.21 13.15
N LYS A 65 7.23 -24.45 12.83
CA LYS A 65 6.53 -25.65 13.29
C LYS A 65 7.05 -26.07 14.65
N ARG A 66 6.16 -26.25 15.61
CA ARG A 66 6.51 -26.77 16.93
C ARG A 66 6.94 -28.24 16.86
N LYS A 67 7.80 -28.64 17.78
CA LYS A 67 8.31 -30.01 17.85
C LYS A 67 7.12 -30.98 17.97
N ASN A 68 7.16 -32.07 17.19
CA ASN A 68 6.12 -33.10 17.12
C ASN A 68 4.75 -32.67 16.53
N ALA A 69 4.61 -31.45 16.02
CA ALA A 69 3.41 -31.09 15.32
C ALA A 69 3.30 -31.84 13.98
N VAL A 70 2.14 -32.42 13.70
CA VAL A 70 1.82 -33.06 12.41
C VAL A 70 0.72 -32.27 11.75
N SER A 71 0.90 -31.96 10.48
CA SER A 71 -0.15 -31.32 9.66
C SER A 71 -0.87 -32.37 8.84
N GLU A 72 -2.19 -32.34 8.85
CA GLU A 72 -3.03 -33.16 7.97
C GLU A 72 -3.21 -32.52 6.59
N LYS A 73 -3.10 -31.19 6.51
CA LYS A 73 -3.22 -30.44 5.25
C LYS A 73 -2.00 -30.62 4.36
N GLY A 74 -2.22 -30.83 3.06
CA GLY A 74 -1.15 -31.12 2.09
C GLY A 74 -0.06 -30.05 2.06
N ILE A 75 -0.42 -28.75 2.18
CA ILE A 75 0.57 -27.67 2.29
C ILE A 75 1.50 -27.86 3.50
N GLY A 76 0.96 -28.32 4.63
CA GLY A 76 1.71 -28.48 5.87
C GLY A 76 2.46 -29.81 6.01
N LYS A 77 2.15 -30.82 5.18
CA LYS A 77 2.79 -32.16 5.30
C LYS A 77 4.30 -32.12 5.02
N ILE A 78 4.74 -31.21 4.15
CA ILE A 78 6.17 -31.04 3.85
C ILE A 78 6.91 -30.22 4.91
N PHE A 79 6.20 -29.52 5.80
CA PHE A 79 6.79 -28.57 6.75
C PHE A 79 7.88 -29.21 7.62
N ARG A 80 8.99 -28.51 7.71
CA ARG A 80 10.06 -28.72 8.68
C ARG A 80 9.88 -27.72 9.84
N LYS A 81 10.93 -27.48 10.58
CA LYS A 81 10.90 -26.56 11.72
C LYS A 81 10.66 -25.10 11.30
N TYR A 82 11.24 -24.68 10.18
CA TYR A 82 11.10 -23.34 9.62
C TYR A 82 10.64 -23.42 8.17
N ASN A 83 9.54 -22.78 7.87
CA ASN A 83 8.89 -22.89 6.57
C ASN A 83 8.73 -21.50 5.97
N ILE A 84 9.53 -21.20 4.95
CA ILE A 84 9.63 -19.92 4.29
C ILE A 84 8.67 -19.91 3.12
N PHE A 85 7.85 -18.86 3.01
CA PHE A 85 6.89 -18.70 1.93
C PHE A 85 7.24 -17.49 1.07
N GLU A 86 7.36 -17.71 -0.23
CA GLU A 86 7.45 -16.68 -1.27
C GLU A 86 6.11 -16.63 -2.01
N TYR A 87 5.35 -15.57 -1.82
CA TYR A 87 4.08 -15.34 -2.51
C TYR A 87 4.25 -14.41 -3.72
N LYS A 88 3.64 -14.79 -4.83
CA LYS A 88 3.55 -13.95 -6.04
C LYS A 88 2.10 -13.62 -6.34
N SER A 89 1.77 -12.33 -6.23
CA SER A 89 0.43 -11.83 -6.52
C SER A 89 0.03 -12.08 -7.99
N PRO A 90 -1.27 -12.05 -8.31
CA PRO A 90 -1.75 -12.19 -9.68
C PRO A 90 -1.05 -11.22 -10.64
N GLY A 91 -0.54 -11.75 -11.76
CA GLY A 91 0.21 -10.98 -12.74
C GLY A 91 1.73 -10.94 -12.54
N GLN A 92 2.24 -11.31 -11.36
CA GLN A 92 3.68 -11.46 -11.16
C GLN A 92 4.20 -12.79 -11.68
N SER A 93 5.46 -12.81 -12.14
CA SER A 93 6.10 -14.04 -12.60
C SER A 93 6.69 -14.83 -11.42
N LEU A 94 6.69 -16.15 -11.55
CA LEU A 94 7.46 -17.06 -10.71
C LEU A 94 8.31 -17.92 -11.63
N GLY A 95 9.60 -17.62 -11.67
CA GLY A 95 10.58 -18.29 -12.54
C GLY A 95 11.83 -18.68 -11.79
N VAL A 96 12.87 -19.01 -12.55
CA VAL A 96 14.17 -19.45 -12.04
C VAL A 96 14.83 -18.35 -11.20
N ARG A 97 14.66 -17.07 -11.57
CA ARG A 97 15.20 -15.95 -10.82
C ARG A 97 14.60 -15.89 -9.41
N GLU A 98 13.28 -15.98 -9.31
CA GLU A 98 12.56 -15.94 -8.04
C GLU A 98 12.91 -17.16 -7.16
N TYR A 99 13.11 -18.33 -7.78
CA TYR A 99 13.65 -19.51 -7.09
C TYR A 99 15.03 -19.22 -6.47
N HIS A 100 15.99 -18.72 -7.26
CA HIS A 100 17.32 -18.40 -6.73
C HIS A 100 17.28 -17.34 -5.65
N THR A 101 16.42 -16.34 -5.79
CA THR A 101 16.21 -15.29 -4.78
C THR A 101 15.70 -15.90 -3.46
N ALA A 102 14.66 -16.73 -3.52
CA ALA A 102 14.12 -17.37 -2.32
C ALA A 102 15.13 -18.31 -1.64
N MET A 103 15.94 -19.03 -2.43
CA MET A 103 17.01 -19.88 -1.90
C MET A 103 18.12 -19.06 -1.24
N ALA A 104 18.49 -17.89 -1.82
CA ALA A 104 19.44 -16.98 -1.18
C ALA A 104 18.92 -16.50 0.19
N TYR A 105 17.64 -16.21 0.28
CA TYR A 105 17.02 -15.81 1.54
C TYR A 105 16.92 -16.94 2.56
N ALA A 106 16.62 -18.15 2.13
CA ALA A 106 16.64 -19.32 3.02
C ALA A 106 18.05 -19.54 3.60
N ASN A 107 19.08 -19.36 2.79
CA ASN A 107 20.48 -19.44 3.24
C ASN A 107 20.82 -18.29 4.20
N LEU A 108 20.40 -17.06 3.93
CA LEU A 108 20.60 -15.92 4.83
C LEU A 108 19.87 -16.14 6.16
N TYR A 109 18.62 -16.62 6.12
CA TYR A 109 17.86 -16.95 7.33
C TYR A 109 18.62 -17.99 8.18
N ALA A 110 19.11 -19.06 7.57
CA ALA A 110 19.92 -20.07 8.26
C ALA A 110 21.21 -19.49 8.87
N GLY A 111 21.86 -18.57 8.16
CA GLY A 111 23.08 -17.90 8.60
C GLY A 111 22.87 -16.94 9.78
N TYR A 112 21.74 -16.22 9.80
CA TYR A 112 21.40 -15.29 10.89
C TYR A 112 20.86 -16.03 12.13
N MET A 113 20.04 -17.06 11.91
CA MET A 113 19.49 -17.88 12.99
C MET A 113 20.53 -18.90 13.45
N LYS A 114 21.24 -18.58 14.53
CA LYS A 114 22.22 -19.50 15.13
C LYS A 114 21.59 -20.90 15.32
N LYS A 115 22.22 -21.95 14.74
CA LYS A 115 21.85 -23.37 14.85
C LYS A 115 20.68 -23.85 13.98
N VAL A 116 20.34 -23.18 12.88
CA VAL A 116 19.40 -23.72 11.90
C VAL A 116 20.16 -24.56 10.88
N GLN A 117 19.73 -25.79 10.66
CA GLN A 117 20.26 -26.70 9.66
C GLN A 117 19.37 -26.66 8.41
N PHE A 118 19.94 -26.99 7.23
CA PHE A 118 19.18 -27.00 5.98
C PHE A 118 18.00 -27.98 6.02
N GLU A 119 18.17 -29.11 6.68
CA GLU A 119 17.14 -30.12 6.87
C GLU A 119 15.97 -29.65 7.73
N GLU A 120 16.15 -28.56 8.47
CA GLU A 120 15.09 -27.91 9.25
C GLU A 120 14.29 -26.86 8.45
N LEU A 121 14.67 -26.61 7.18
CA LEU A 121 14.04 -25.61 6.32
C LEU A 121 13.14 -26.24 5.27
N THR A 122 12.07 -25.52 4.90
CA THR A 122 11.37 -25.70 3.61
C THR A 122 11.14 -24.34 2.95
N VAL A 123 11.03 -24.35 1.63
CA VAL A 123 10.66 -23.17 0.85
C VAL A 123 9.40 -23.46 0.04
N SER A 124 8.38 -22.63 0.21
CA SER A 124 7.10 -22.74 -0.46
C SER A 124 6.90 -21.54 -1.40
N PHE A 125 6.70 -21.83 -2.66
CA PHE A 125 6.37 -20.83 -3.69
C PHE A 125 4.88 -20.85 -3.92
N VAL A 126 4.21 -19.70 -3.74
CA VAL A 126 2.76 -19.60 -3.91
C VAL A 126 2.45 -18.65 -5.06
N ARG A 127 1.62 -19.11 -5.99
CA ARG A 127 1.21 -18.34 -7.17
C ARG A 127 -0.16 -18.78 -7.65
N GLU A 128 -0.90 -17.85 -8.30
CA GLU A 128 -2.21 -18.15 -8.89
C GLU A 128 -2.16 -19.23 -9.97
N GLY A 129 -1.28 -19.08 -10.96
CA GLY A 129 -1.19 -19.98 -12.11
C GLY A 129 0.06 -20.86 -12.08
N LYS A 130 -0.01 -22.00 -12.78
CA LYS A 130 1.08 -22.99 -12.84
C LYS A 130 2.36 -22.39 -13.47
N PRO A 131 3.51 -22.39 -12.75
CA PRO A 131 4.77 -21.88 -13.26
C PRO A 131 5.49 -22.94 -14.13
N GLY A 132 4.98 -23.18 -15.33
CA GLY A 132 5.45 -24.28 -16.19
C GLY A 132 6.96 -24.24 -16.47
N LYS A 133 7.54 -23.06 -16.71
CA LYS A 133 8.98 -22.88 -16.94
C LYS A 133 9.82 -23.25 -15.72
N LEU A 134 9.40 -22.89 -14.52
CA LEU A 134 10.09 -23.24 -13.29
C LEU A 134 10.02 -24.75 -13.01
N LEU A 135 8.84 -25.35 -13.22
CA LEU A 135 8.68 -26.81 -13.05
C LEU A 135 9.48 -27.60 -14.10
N ALA A 136 9.64 -27.10 -15.32
CA ALA A 136 10.53 -27.68 -16.32
C ALA A 136 11.99 -27.60 -15.89
N TYR A 137 12.44 -26.41 -15.45
CA TYR A 137 13.76 -26.20 -14.90
C TYR A 137 14.09 -27.20 -13.78
N PHE A 138 13.18 -27.43 -12.85
CA PHE A 138 13.41 -28.39 -11.76
C PHE A 138 13.60 -29.82 -12.28
N ARG A 139 12.82 -30.26 -13.30
CA ARG A 139 13.01 -31.60 -13.91
C ARG A 139 14.35 -31.74 -14.62
N GLU A 140 14.78 -30.69 -15.32
CA GLU A 140 16.07 -30.62 -16.03
C GLU A 140 17.27 -30.62 -15.08
N HIS A 141 17.06 -30.27 -13.78
CA HIS A 141 18.10 -30.21 -12.77
C HIS A 141 17.93 -31.27 -11.66
N ASP A 142 17.44 -32.44 -12.02
CA ASP A 142 17.35 -33.64 -11.17
C ASP A 142 16.49 -33.49 -9.91
N PHE A 143 15.53 -32.54 -9.91
CA PHE A 143 14.54 -32.48 -8.88
C PHE A 143 13.38 -33.43 -9.17
N THR A 144 13.01 -34.22 -8.18
CA THR A 144 11.80 -35.04 -8.21
C THR A 144 10.59 -34.19 -7.86
N ILE A 145 9.59 -34.19 -8.75
CA ILE A 145 8.33 -33.47 -8.54
C ILE A 145 7.21 -34.47 -8.35
N THR A 146 6.53 -34.38 -7.21
CA THR A 146 5.32 -35.17 -6.90
C THR A 146 4.15 -34.22 -6.61
N MET A 147 2.93 -34.64 -6.88
CA MET A 147 1.71 -33.87 -6.61
C MET A 147 0.83 -34.66 -5.63
N PRO A 148 1.01 -34.45 -4.31
CA PRO A 148 0.24 -35.17 -3.30
C PRO A 148 -1.24 -34.78 -3.26
N GLU A 149 -1.56 -33.53 -3.61
CA GLU A 149 -2.90 -32.97 -3.70
C GLU A 149 -2.97 -32.00 -4.89
N ASN A 150 -4.15 -31.74 -5.41
CA ASN A 150 -4.32 -30.79 -6.51
C ASN A 150 -3.73 -29.42 -6.14
N GLY A 151 -2.93 -28.87 -7.04
CA GLY A 151 -2.32 -27.55 -6.88
C GLY A 151 -1.08 -27.52 -5.94
N ILE A 152 -0.69 -28.66 -5.35
CA ILE A 152 0.47 -28.74 -4.47
C ILE A 152 1.52 -29.66 -5.10
N TYR A 153 2.66 -29.09 -5.48
CA TYR A 153 3.78 -29.79 -6.11
C TYR A 153 4.97 -29.81 -5.18
N TYR A 154 5.29 -30.97 -4.60
CA TYR A 154 6.52 -31.14 -3.83
C TYR A 154 7.71 -31.30 -4.76
N VAL A 155 8.76 -30.55 -4.48
CA VAL A 155 9.99 -30.48 -5.27
C VAL A 155 11.17 -30.85 -4.37
N LYS A 156 11.77 -32.00 -4.63
CA LYS A 156 12.83 -32.57 -3.79
C LYS A 156 14.04 -32.97 -4.57
N ARG A 157 15.21 -32.75 -4.01
CA ARG A 157 16.49 -33.22 -4.50
C ARG A 157 17.41 -33.51 -3.34
N HIS A 158 18.17 -34.59 -3.40
CA HIS A 158 19.12 -34.92 -2.33
C HIS A 158 20.14 -33.79 -2.13
N GLY A 159 20.40 -33.44 -0.87
CA GLY A 159 21.31 -32.35 -0.49
C GLY A 159 20.76 -30.93 -0.75
N HIS A 160 19.46 -30.79 -1.01
CA HIS A 160 18.80 -29.51 -1.16
C HIS A 160 17.67 -29.33 -0.13
N ILE A 161 17.31 -28.06 0.14
CA ILE A 161 16.12 -27.72 0.93
C ILE A 161 14.89 -28.30 0.24
N ASP A 162 14.04 -29.00 0.99
CA ASP A 162 12.73 -29.46 0.50
C ASP A 162 11.86 -28.24 0.11
N MET A 163 11.23 -28.31 -1.06
CA MET A 163 10.42 -27.21 -1.58
C MET A 163 9.03 -27.68 -1.99
N GLN A 164 8.11 -26.72 -2.09
CA GLN A 164 6.84 -26.93 -2.75
C GLN A 164 6.45 -25.73 -3.62
N VAL A 165 5.70 -26.02 -4.69
CA VAL A 165 5.03 -25.02 -5.51
C VAL A 165 3.53 -25.19 -5.30
N ILE A 166 2.88 -24.12 -4.86
CA ILE A 166 1.43 -24.08 -4.60
C ILE A 166 0.78 -23.24 -5.69
N VAL A 167 -0.10 -23.85 -6.47
CA VAL A 167 -0.86 -23.21 -7.54
C VAL A 167 -2.27 -22.97 -7.03
N THR A 168 -2.55 -21.75 -6.56
CA THR A 168 -3.79 -21.47 -5.82
C THR A 168 -5.06 -21.73 -6.60
N ARG A 169 -5.02 -21.61 -7.93
CA ARG A 169 -6.15 -21.90 -8.81
C ARG A 169 -6.51 -23.39 -8.87
N GLU A 170 -5.55 -24.28 -8.63
CA GLU A 170 -5.72 -25.73 -8.69
C GLU A 170 -6.08 -26.34 -7.34
N LEU A 171 -6.03 -25.57 -6.24
CA LEU A 171 -6.31 -26.03 -4.88
C LEU A 171 -7.77 -26.45 -4.68
N GLY A 172 -7.99 -27.39 -3.76
CA GLY A 172 -9.31 -27.76 -3.26
C GLY A 172 -9.98 -26.66 -2.42
N ASP A 173 -11.22 -26.90 -2.03
CA ASP A 173 -12.04 -25.92 -1.29
C ASP A 173 -11.54 -25.72 0.15
N GLU A 174 -10.83 -26.68 0.71
CA GLU A 174 -10.15 -26.60 2.01
C GLU A 174 -9.10 -25.48 2.09
N TYR A 175 -8.70 -24.93 0.94
CA TYR A 175 -7.77 -23.80 0.80
C TYR A 175 -8.47 -22.55 0.23
N ILE A 176 -9.77 -22.39 0.49
CA ILE A 176 -10.59 -21.31 -0.10
C ILE A 176 -9.99 -19.92 0.14
N TRP A 177 -9.35 -19.70 1.28
CA TRP A 177 -8.68 -18.45 1.61
C TRP A 177 -7.53 -18.09 0.66
N LEU A 178 -6.73 -19.07 0.23
CA LEU A 178 -5.69 -18.85 -0.79
C LEU A 178 -6.27 -18.75 -2.20
N LYS A 179 -7.31 -19.53 -2.52
CA LYS A 179 -8.00 -19.44 -3.83
C LYS A 179 -8.61 -18.07 -4.04
N ALA A 180 -9.08 -17.44 -2.97
CA ALA A 180 -9.71 -16.13 -3.00
C ALA A 180 -8.76 -15.00 -3.43
N LEU A 181 -7.45 -15.13 -3.19
CA LEU A 181 -6.44 -14.13 -3.57
C LEU A 181 -6.18 -14.14 -5.09
N SER A 182 -7.22 -14.06 -5.88
CA SER A 182 -7.23 -14.16 -7.34
C SER A 182 -8.14 -13.11 -7.97
N ASN A 183 -7.68 -12.50 -9.06
CA ASN A 183 -8.52 -11.65 -9.90
C ASN A 183 -9.47 -12.45 -10.81
N ARG A 184 -9.40 -13.78 -10.74
CA ARG A 184 -10.24 -14.72 -11.53
C ARG A 184 -11.15 -15.57 -10.64
N LEU A 185 -11.43 -15.11 -9.42
CA LEU A 185 -12.32 -15.80 -8.50
C LEU A 185 -13.69 -16.03 -9.16
N LYS A 186 -14.22 -17.25 -9.06
CA LYS A 186 -15.55 -17.60 -9.55
C LYS A 186 -16.62 -17.25 -8.52
N LYS A 187 -17.87 -17.05 -8.97
CA LYS A 187 -19.02 -16.78 -8.09
C LYS A 187 -19.22 -17.88 -7.03
N GLU A 188 -19.07 -19.13 -7.45
CA GLU A 188 -19.24 -20.29 -6.58
C GLU A 188 -18.17 -20.33 -5.46
N ASP A 189 -16.91 -20.00 -5.79
CA ASP A 189 -15.83 -19.94 -4.81
C ASP A 189 -16.03 -18.73 -3.86
N ALA A 190 -16.55 -17.61 -4.37
CA ALA A 190 -16.88 -16.45 -3.56
C ALA A 190 -18.00 -16.73 -2.56
N ILE A 191 -19.04 -17.46 -2.96
CA ILE A 191 -20.13 -17.91 -2.05
C ILE A 191 -19.55 -18.82 -0.95
N LYS A 192 -18.67 -19.76 -1.29
CA LYS A 192 -18.01 -20.62 -0.30
C LYS A 192 -17.13 -19.82 0.66
N LEU A 193 -16.42 -18.83 0.15
CA LEU A 193 -15.60 -17.94 0.98
C LEU A 193 -16.44 -17.20 2.01
N THR A 194 -17.58 -16.65 1.59
CA THR A 194 -18.50 -15.95 2.51
C THR A 194 -19.06 -16.90 3.56
N ALA A 195 -19.51 -18.08 3.14
CA ALA A 195 -20.01 -19.09 4.07
C ALA A 195 -18.94 -19.57 5.07
N GLU A 196 -17.67 -19.58 4.68
CA GLU A 196 -16.56 -19.89 5.58
C GLU A 196 -16.27 -18.71 6.52
N ALA A 197 -16.37 -17.48 6.03
CA ALA A 197 -16.20 -16.26 6.81
C ALA A 197 -17.25 -16.13 7.93
N GLU A 198 -18.49 -16.53 7.67
CA GLU A 198 -19.59 -16.49 8.63
C GLU A 198 -19.38 -17.42 9.84
N LYS A 199 -18.54 -18.43 9.74
CA LYS A 199 -18.24 -19.35 10.84
C LYS A 199 -17.29 -18.75 11.89
N GLU A 200 -16.57 -17.70 11.53
CA GLU A 200 -15.61 -17.06 12.42
C GLU A 200 -16.31 -16.24 13.49
N GLN A 201 -15.99 -16.53 14.75
CA GLN A 201 -16.55 -15.82 15.91
C GLN A 201 -15.51 -14.96 16.65
N GLU A 202 -14.22 -15.33 16.52
CA GLU A 202 -13.17 -14.65 17.23
C GLU A 202 -12.86 -13.26 16.63
N PRO A 203 -12.75 -12.20 17.44
CA PRO A 203 -12.50 -10.84 16.93
C PRO A 203 -11.25 -10.72 16.05
N LEU A 204 -10.16 -11.40 16.43
CA LEU A 204 -8.92 -11.40 15.66
C LEU A 204 -9.08 -12.18 14.35
N GLY A 205 -9.85 -13.26 14.34
CA GLY A 205 -10.22 -14.01 13.14
C GLY A 205 -11.04 -13.14 12.19
N LYS A 206 -12.04 -12.44 12.69
CA LYS A 206 -12.87 -11.49 11.89
C LYS A 206 -12.01 -10.39 11.25
N MET A 207 -11.05 -9.83 11.99
CA MET A 207 -10.15 -8.80 11.45
C MET A 207 -9.27 -9.34 10.30
N ARG A 208 -8.74 -10.56 10.42
CA ARG A 208 -8.00 -11.22 9.33
C ARG A 208 -8.87 -11.48 8.11
N ILE A 209 -10.07 -11.99 8.33
CA ILE A 209 -11.05 -12.25 7.27
C ILE A 209 -11.39 -10.96 6.52
N LYS A 210 -11.57 -9.86 7.24
CA LYS A 210 -11.81 -8.55 6.65
C LYS A 210 -10.70 -8.14 5.69
N THR A 211 -9.43 -8.25 6.08
CA THR A 211 -8.28 -7.94 5.21
C THR A 211 -8.35 -8.74 3.90
N ILE A 212 -8.72 -10.02 3.98
CA ILE A 212 -8.86 -10.89 2.80
C ILE A 212 -10.04 -10.44 1.93
N LEU A 213 -11.20 -10.19 2.53
CA LEU A 213 -12.42 -9.83 1.82
C LEU A 213 -12.32 -8.44 1.17
N ASP A 214 -11.66 -7.49 1.82
CA ASP A 214 -11.38 -6.15 1.25
C ASP A 214 -10.55 -6.29 -0.04
N LEU A 215 -9.47 -7.09 -0.01
CA LEU A 215 -8.66 -7.37 -1.21
C LEU A 215 -9.47 -8.11 -2.29
N VAL A 216 -10.27 -9.12 -1.92
CA VAL A 216 -11.12 -9.87 -2.85
C VAL A 216 -12.13 -8.94 -3.53
N SER A 217 -12.73 -8.03 -2.75
CA SER A 217 -13.67 -7.03 -3.25
C SER A 217 -12.99 -6.11 -4.27
N GLU A 218 -11.82 -5.60 -3.96
CA GLU A 218 -11.06 -4.71 -4.84
C GLU A 218 -10.65 -5.41 -6.15
N LEU A 219 -10.13 -6.64 -6.05
CA LEU A 219 -9.72 -7.44 -7.22
C LEU A 219 -10.88 -7.77 -8.15
N ASN A 220 -12.09 -7.92 -7.62
CA ASN A 220 -13.24 -8.42 -8.34
C ASN A 220 -14.37 -7.39 -8.50
N GLN A 221 -14.14 -6.11 -8.16
CA GLN A 221 -15.12 -5.01 -8.20
C GLN A 221 -15.82 -4.85 -9.58
N HIS A 222 -15.16 -5.25 -10.67
CA HIS A 222 -15.68 -5.20 -12.02
C HIS A 222 -16.69 -6.32 -12.33
N LYS A 223 -16.83 -7.33 -11.47
CA LYS A 223 -17.72 -8.47 -11.67
C LYS A 223 -19.13 -8.16 -11.15
N THR A 224 -20.13 -8.48 -11.95
CA THR A 224 -21.55 -8.21 -11.60
C THR A 224 -21.97 -8.88 -10.31
N TRP A 225 -21.54 -10.13 -10.07
CA TRP A 225 -21.88 -10.89 -8.88
C TRP A 225 -21.25 -10.32 -7.59
N MET A 226 -20.18 -9.51 -7.70
CA MET A 226 -19.56 -8.87 -6.53
C MET A 226 -20.49 -7.83 -5.89
N LYS A 227 -21.29 -7.13 -6.71
CA LYS A 227 -22.30 -6.19 -6.21
C LYS A 227 -23.39 -6.91 -5.41
N GLU A 228 -23.77 -8.11 -5.85
CA GLU A 228 -24.76 -8.95 -5.14
C GLU A 228 -24.20 -9.43 -3.79
N MET A 229 -22.93 -9.84 -3.74
CA MET A 229 -22.29 -10.29 -2.51
C MET A 229 -22.10 -9.17 -1.49
N ASN A 230 -21.73 -7.97 -1.92
CA ASN A 230 -21.60 -6.81 -1.04
C ASN A 230 -22.96 -6.42 -0.41
N THR A 231 -24.07 -6.78 -1.05
CA THR A 231 -25.42 -6.51 -0.51
C THR A 231 -25.94 -7.62 0.39
N MET A 232 -25.44 -8.86 0.28
CA MET A 232 -26.07 -10.04 0.91
C MET A 232 -25.32 -10.66 2.10
N GLY A 233 -24.05 -10.42 2.28
CA GLY A 233 -23.32 -11.17 3.30
C GLY A 233 -22.15 -10.43 3.96
N ILE A 234 -21.29 -9.78 3.18
CA ILE A 234 -20.10 -9.12 3.73
C ILE A 234 -20.49 -7.94 4.64
N ARG A 235 -21.56 -7.22 4.28
CA ARG A 235 -22.07 -6.09 5.05
C ARG A 235 -22.68 -6.50 6.39
N ASP A 236 -23.35 -7.65 6.45
CA ASP A 236 -23.96 -8.14 7.68
C ASP A 236 -22.92 -8.71 8.66
N LEU A 237 -21.86 -9.35 8.15
CA LEU A 237 -20.73 -9.84 8.94
C LEU A 237 -19.97 -8.73 9.69
N PHE A 238 -19.95 -7.52 9.13
CA PHE A 238 -19.21 -6.38 9.66
C PHE A 238 -20.12 -5.15 9.88
N LYS A 239 -21.43 -5.38 10.11
CA LYS A 239 -22.43 -4.32 10.18
C LYS A 239 -22.07 -3.23 11.19
N GLU A 240 -21.66 -3.61 12.39
CA GLU A 240 -21.27 -2.67 13.45
C GLU A 240 -20.05 -1.84 13.05
N GLU A 241 -19.03 -2.46 12.43
CA GLU A 241 -17.81 -1.76 11.98
C GLU A 241 -18.06 -0.86 10.76
N PHE A 242 -19.00 -1.24 9.88
CA PHE A 242 -19.41 -0.37 8.78
C PHE A 242 -20.20 0.84 9.28
N GLU A 243 -21.10 0.64 10.26
CA GLU A 243 -21.86 1.72 10.88
C GLU A 243 -20.93 2.69 11.63
N GLU A 244 -19.91 2.21 12.35
CA GLU A 244 -18.88 3.05 12.98
C GLU A 244 -18.05 3.81 11.94
N LYS A 245 -17.63 3.17 10.84
CA LYS A 245 -16.90 3.84 9.76
C LYS A 245 -17.74 4.86 9.00
N ASP A 246 -18.99 4.54 8.72
CA ASP A 246 -19.93 5.46 8.08
C ASP A 246 -20.16 6.70 8.96
N GLN A 247 -20.23 6.53 10.29
CA GLN A 247 -20.27 7.65 11.24
C GLN A 247 -18.96 8.47 11.22
N GLN A 248 -17.79 7.82 11.25
CA GLN A 248 -16.50 8.53 11.17
C GLN A 248 -16.33 9.29 9.86
N ILE A 249 -16.78 8.72 8.73
CA ILE A 249 -16.77 9.39 7.43
C ILE A 249 -17.70 10.60 7.45
N ALA A 250 -18.91 10.47 8.01
CA ALA A 250 -19.86 11.57 8.12
C ALA A 250 -19.30 12.72 9.00
N GLU A 251 -18.63 12.39 10.12
CA GLU A 251 -17.96 13.37 10.96
C GLU A 251 -16.79 14.07 10.25
N GLN A 252 -15.98 13.33 9.48
CA GLN A 252 -14.90 13.90 8.68
C GLN A 252 -15.44 14.82 7.56
N ASP A 253 -16.51 14.42 6.89
CA ASP A 253 -17.15 15.23 5.86
C ASP A 253 -17.71 16.54 6.43
N GLN A 254 -18.26 16.50 7.63
CA GLN A 254 -18.72 17.69 8.34
C GLN A 254 -17.55 18.62 8.70
N GLN A 255 -16.44 18.08 9.23
CA GLN A 255 -15.23 18.85 9.51
C GLN A 255 -14.64 19.49 8.24
N ILE A 256 -14.62 18.76 7.12
CA ILE A 256 -14.18 19.27 5.82
C ILE A 256 -15.08 20.41 5.35
N ALA A 257 -16.41 20.31 5.55
CA ALA A 257 -17.35 21.36 5.20
C ALA A 257 -17.10 22.64 6.04
N GLU A 258 -16.91 22.50 7.34
CA GLU A 258 -16.59 23.61 8.27
C GLU A 258 -15.26 24.29 7.91
N GLN A 259 -14.22 23.49 7.60
CA GLN A 259 -12.93 24.03 7.14
C GLN A 259 -13.05 24.80 5.81
N LYS A 260 -13.85 24.31 4.86
CA LYS A 260 -14.11 25.00 3.60
C LYS A 260 -14.78 26.36 3.83
N GLU A 261 -15.73 26.43 4.75
CA GLU A 261 -16.40 27.68 5.09
C GLU A 261 -15.43 28.69 5.76
N GLN A 262 -14.57 28.20 6.66
CA GLN A 262 -13.51 29.04 7.27
C GLN A 262 -12.53 29.57 6.22
N ILE A 263 -12.09 28.73 5.26
CA ILE A 263 -11.22 29.17 4.17
C ILE A 263 -11.91 30.22 3.30
N GLN A 264 -13.19 30.05 2.98
CA GLN A 264 -13.94 31.07 2.24
C GLN A 264 -14.01 32.40 2.98
N ASN A 265 -14.23 32.36 4.29
CA ASN A 265 -14.30 33.54 5.14
C ASN A 265 -12.94 34.28 5.24
N LEU A 266 -11.86 33.51 5.41
CA LEU A 266 -10.49 34.05 5.39
C LEU A 266 -10.11 34.68 4.04
N ASN A 267 -10.49 34.05 2.95
CA ASN A 267 -10.28 34.58 1.61
C ASN A 267 -11.04 35.90 1.36
N ARG A 268 -12.25 36.04 1.93
CA ARG A 268 -13.00 37.30 1.90
C ARG A 268 -12.33 38.39 2.72
N GLN A 269 -11.81 38.05 3.91
CA GLN A 269 -11.06 39.00 4.74
C GLN A 269 -9.76 39.46 4.06
N LEU A 270 -9.05 38.53 3.40
CA LEU A 270 -7.85 38.85 2.63
C LEU A 270 -8.16 39.84 1.50
N ARG A 271 -9.20 39.61 0.70
CA ARG A 271 -9.61 40.55 -0.36
C ARG A 271 -9.90 41.95 0.18
N ASN A 272 -10.64 42.05 1.28
CA ASN A 272 -10.95 43.35 1.90
C ASN A 272 -9.67 44.05 2.39
N LYS A 273 -8.69 43.30 2.93
CA LYS A 273 -7.40 43.88 3.31
C LYS A 273 -6.56 44.33 2.11
N ASP A 274 -6.58 43.56 1.02
CA ASP A 274 -5.88 43.94 -0.22
C ASP A 274 -6.45 45.23 -0.79
N GLU A 275 -7.78 45.39 -0.80
CA GLU A 275 -8.44 46.64 -1.24
C GLU A 275 -8.06 47.82 -0.33
N GLN A 276 -8.00 47.62 0.99
CA GLN A 276 -7.55 48.64 1.94
C GLN A 276 -6.08 49.04 1.71
N LEU A 277 -5.20 48.06 1.52
CA LEU A 277 -3.79 48.29 1.22
C LEU A 277 -3.61 49.05 -0.13
N GLN A 278 -4.37 48.69 -1.13
CA GLN A 278 -4.34 49.39 -2.40
C GLN A 278 -4.75 50.87 -2.24
N SER A 279 -5.85 51.16 -1.52
CA SER A 279 -6.28 52.51 -1.21
C SER A 279 -5.25 53.33 -0.42
N GLN A 280 -4.60 52.68 0.58
CA GLN A 280 -3.52 53.33 1.32
C GLN A 280 -2.30 53.64 0.46
N ASN A 281 -1.94 52.73 -0.45
CA ASN A 281 -0.85 52.96 -1.39
C ASN A 281 -1.14 54.13 -2.35
N GLU A 282 -2.36 54.22 -2.85
CA GLU A 282 -2.79 55.35 -3.70
C GLU A 282 -2.72 56.69 -2.93
N GLN A 283 -3.16 56.73 -1.66
CA GLN A 283 -3.02 57.91 -0.80
C GLN A 283 -1.55 58.29 -0.55
N LEU A 284 -0.69 57.29 -0.26
CA LEU A 284 0.74 57.53 -0.07
C LEU A 284 1.41 58.03 -1.33
N GLN A 285 1.04 57.53 -2.49
CA GLN A 285 1.54 58.03 -3.75
C GLN A 285 1.14 59.50 -4.00
N SER A 286 -0.12 59.85 -3.77
CA SER A 286 -0.59 61.24 -3.88
C SER A 286 0.13 62.17 -2.92
N GLN A 287 0.34 61.77 -1.66
CA GLN A 287 1.10 62.56 -0.70
C GLN A 287 2.57 62.74 -1.14
N ASN A 288 3.20 61.69 -1.69
CA ASN A 288 4.57 61.81 -2.19
C ASN A 288 4.68 62.76 -3.35
N GLU A 289 3.70 62.76 -4.29
CA GLU A 289 3.64 63.67 -5.41
C GLU A 289 3.50 65.15 -4.92
N GLN A 290 2.62 65.42 -3.93
CA GLN A 290 2.48 66.72 -3.30
C GLN A 290 3.79 67.14 -2.64
N LEU A 291 4.44 66.29 -1.88
CA LEU A 291 5.69 66.54 -1.17
C LEU A 291 6.82 66.85 -2.18
N GLN A 292 6.83 66.21 -3.31
CA GLN A 292 7.80 66.47 -4.38
C GLN A 292 7.56 67.82 -5.04
N SER A 293 6.30 68.20 -5.33
CA SER A 293 5.91 69.51 -5.82
C SER A 293 6.31 70.64 -4.82
N GLU A 294 6.02 70.48 -3.54
CA GLU A 294 6.42 71.42 -2.52
C GLU A 294 7.95 71.60 -2.44
N LYS A 295 8.70 70.49 -2.53
CA LYS A 295 10.17 70.56 -2.55
C LYS A 295 10.71 71.30 -3.76
N GLU A 296 10.09 71.15 -4.93
CA GLU A 296 10.45 71.88 -6.11
C GLU A 296 10.16 73.38 -5.96
N GLU A 297 9.03 73.72 -5.38
CA GLU A 297 8.67 75.10 -5.10
C GLU A 297 9.63 75.76 -4.08
N VAL A 298 9.93 75.06 -2.98
CA VAL A 298 10.93 75.52 -2.00
C VAL A 298 12.30 75.70 -2.66
N ASN A 299 12.72 74.85 -3.54
CA ASN A 299 14.00 75.01 -4.25
C ASN A 299 13.98 76.19 -5.23
N ARG A 300 12.86 76.45 -5.88
CA ARG A 300 12.65 77.62 -6.76
C ARG A 300 12.75 78.90 -5.93
N LEU A 301 11.99 78.99 -4.78
CA LEU A 301 12.02 80.13 -3.89
C LEU A 301 13.43 80.38 -3.30
N ARG A 302 14.16 79.37 -2.94
CA ARG A 302 15.57 79.47 -2.48
C ARG A 302 16.46 80.13 -3.53
N LYS A 303 16.36 79.72 -4.78
CA LYS A 303 17.12 80.29 -5.89
C LYS A 303 16.75 81.75 -6.06
N GLU A 304 15.49 82.16 -6.03
CA GLU A 304 15.00 83.47 -6.11
C GLU A 304 15.51 84.41 -5.02
N ILE A 305 15.49 83.91 -3.77
CA ILE A 305 16.08 84.59 -2.62
C ILE A 305 17.61 84.77 -2.81
N GLU A 306 18.31 83.82 -3.36
CA GLU A 306 19.75 83.93 -3.62
C GLU A 306 20.06 84.98 -4.69
N GLU A 307 19.24 85.08 -5.76
CA GLU A 307 19.34 86.10 -6.78
C GLU A 307 19.04 87.48 -6.19
N LEU A 308 17.97 87.62 -5.42
CA LEU A 308 17.65 88.90 -4.75
C LEU A 308 18.77 89.36 -3.78
N LYS A 309 19.34 88.42 -3.00
CA LYS A 309 20.50 88.73 -2.12
C LYS A 309 21.70 89.24 -2.93
N LYS A 310 21.96 88.66 -4.13
CA LYS A 310 23.03 89.15 -5.02
C LYS A 310 22.76 90.50 -5.57
N GLN A 311 21.46 90.86 -5.92
CA GLN A 311 21.05 92.17 -6.37
C GLN A 311 21.19 93.18 -5.27
N ILE A 312 20.75 92.94 -4.05
CA ILE A 312 20.89 93.83 -2.89
C ILE A 312 22.39 94.06 -2.58
N GLY A 313 23.22 93.00 -2.58
CA GLY A 313 24.64 93.17 -2.41
C GLY A 313 25.34 94.02 -3.44
N LYS A 314 24.84 94.07 -4.70
CA LYS A 314 25.33 95.01 -5.77
C LYS A 314 24.88 96.43 -5.52
N ILE A 315 23.71 96.69 -4.95
CA ILE A 315 23.18 97.99 -4.63
C ILE A 315 23.85 98.60 -3.38
N ALA A 316 24.30 97.76 -2.42
CA ALA A 316 24.98 98.22 -1.18
C ALA A 316 26.46 98.61 -1.41
N VAL A 317 26.99 98.48 -2.62
CA VAL A 317 28.40 98.75 -2.96
C VAL A 317 28.49 100.02 -3.86
N ILE A 318 27.36 100.74 -4.10
CA ILE A 318 27.27 102.08 -4.73
C ILE A 318 27.01 103.07 -3.61
#